data_a273243418dde72748d874dc2a93b5a3
#
_entry.id   a273243418dde72748d874dc2a93b5a3
#
_cell.length_a   1.000
_cell.length_b   1.000
_cell.length_c   1.000
_cell.angle_alpha   90.00
_cell.angle_beta   90.00
_cell.angle_gamma   90.00
#
_symmetry.space_group_name_H-M   'P 1'
#
loop_
_entity.id
_entity.type
_entity.pdbx_description
1 polymer ?
#
loop_
_entity_poly.entity_id
_entity_poly.type
_entity_poly.pdbx_seq_one_letter_code
_entity_poly.pdbx_strand_id
1 'polypeptide(L)'
;MSESLAVKMSGWKSLGTVRPIVLHGKLEDEGWRELPDARAGYGVISADDGSNFCIFSFTSAGAVTLETNSGNFIDSDENGYYCIYQSSAQVIIKNRIGSEKEIHLTIYPY
;
A
#
# COMPACT_ATOMS: atom_id res chain seq x y z
N MET A 1 -19.00 23.38 7.20
CA MET A 1 -17.99 23.98 8.05
C MET A 1 -16.99 24.71 7.20
N SER A 2 -16.73 25.93 7.55
CA SER A 2 -15.87 26.77 6.73
C SER A 2 -14.40 26.42 6.79
N GLU A 3 -13.96 25.85 7.87
CA GLU A 3 -12.56 25.53 8.05
C GLU A 3 -12.34 24.07 8.33
N SER A 4 -11.28 23.53 7.75
CA SER A 4 -10.89 22.17 8.04
C SER A 4 -10.33 22.06 9.46
N LEU A 5 -10.36 20.86 10.00
CA LEU A 5 -9.76 20.59 11.29
C LEU A 5 -8.27 20.95 11.30
N ALA A 6 -7.58 20.69 10.19
CA ALA A 6 -6.16 20.97 10.07
C ALA A 6 -5.84 22.46 10.24
N VAL A 7 -6.71 23.35 9.72
CA VAL A 7 -6.51 24.79 9.85
C VAL A 7 -6.67 25.23 11.31
N LYS A 8 -7.60 24.62 12.04
CA LYS A 8 -7.85 24.97 13.44
C LYS A 8 -6.79 24.45 14.39
N MET A 9 -6.08 23.41 14.00
CA MET A 9 -5.03 22.84 14.82
C MET A 9 -3.76 23.67 14.64
N SER A 10 -3.32 24.29 15.72
CA SER A 10 -2.14 25.15 15.68
C SER A 10 -0.94 24.40 15.13
N GLY A 11 -0.28 25.02 14.14
CA GLY A 11 0.90 24.44 13.51
C GLY A 11 0.63 23.42 12.41
N TRP A 12 -0.64 23.11 12.19
CA TRP A 12 -0.99 22.17 11.10
C TRP A 12 -1.35 22.92 9.84
N LYS A 13 -1.07 22.28 8.72
CA LYS A 13 -1.37 22.85 7.40
C LYS A 13 -2.25 21.90 6.62
N SER A 14 -3.07 22.47 5.75
CA SER A 14 -3.85 21.67 4.82
C SER A 14 -2.94 20.96 3.81
N LEU A 15 -3.25 19.72 3.53
CA LEU A 15 -2.59 18.93 2.48
C LEU A 15 -3.52 18.74 1.27
N GLY A 16 -4.33 19.75 0.98
CA GLY A 16 -5.36 19.68 -0.05
C GLY A 16 -4.86 19.37 -1.46
N THR A 17 -3.56 19.51 -1.72
CA THR A 17 -2.97 19.17 -3.01
C THR A 17 -2.43 17.76 -3.08
N VAL A 18 -2.32 17.07 -1.94
CA VAL A 18 -1.86 15.68 -1.90
C VAL A 18 -3.02 14.78 -2.31
N ARG A 19 -2.79 13.95 -3.31
CA ARG A 19 -3.82 13.06 -3.85
C ARG A 19 -3.43 11.62 -3.68
N PRO A 20 -4.40 10.74 -3.34
CA PRO A 20 -4.15 9.31 -3.35
C PRO A 20 -3.81 8.83 -4.77
N ILE A 21 -2.99 7.80 -4.83
CA ILE A 21 -2.69 7.09 -6.07
C ILE A 21 -3.52 5.82 -6.03
N VAL A 22 -4.45 5.67 -6.97
CA VAL A 22 -5.34 4.52 -7.02
C VAL A 22 -4.93 3.64 -8.19
N LEU A 23 -4.62 2.40 -7.89
CA LEU A 23 -4.18 1.40 -8.85
C LEU A 23 -5.03 0.15 -8.71
N HIS A 24 -5.36 -0.46 -9.83
CA HIS A 24 -6.03 -1.76 -9.80
C HIS A 24 -5.66 -2.53 -11.06
N GLY A 25 -5.76 -3.83 -10.96
CA GLY A 25 -5.48 -4.71 -12.08
C GLY A 25 -5.22 -6.12 -11.63
N LYS A 26 -5.07 -6.98 -12.60
CA LYS A 26 -4.76 -8.38 -12.33
C LYS A 26 -3.27 -8.56 -12.15
N LEU A 27 -2.91 -9.31 -11.15
CA LEU A 27 -1.53 -9.70 -10.87
C LEU A 27 -1.47 -11.22 -10.94
N GLU A 28 -0.72 -11.70 -11.91
CA GLU A 28 -0.58 -13.14 -12.13
C GLU A 28 0.15 -13.80 -10.97
N ASP A 29 0.05 -15.12 -10.87
CA ASP A 29 0.81 -15.88 -9.89
C ASP A 29 2.31 -15.61 -10.08
N GLU A 30 3.02 -15.29 -9.01
CA GLU A 30 4.42 -14.89 -9.00
C GLU A 30 4.67 -13.54 -9.67
N GLY A 31 3.62 -12.83 -10.09
CA GLY A 31 3.75 -11.49 -10.64
C GLY A 31 3.99 -10.44 -9.56
N TRP A 32 4.67 -9.37 -9.94
CA TRP A 32 5.01 -8.31 -8.99
C TRP A 32 5.02 -6.93 -9.67
N ARG A 33 4.89 -5.91 -8.83
CA ARG A 33 4.95 -4.50 -9.26
C ARG A 33 5.66 -3.69 -8.19
N GLU A 34 6.38 -2.66 -8.62
CA GLU A 34 6.92 -1.66 -7.70
C GLU A 34 5.90 -0.57 -7.46
N LEU A 35 5.88 0.01 -6.26
CA LEU A 35 5.06 1.19 -6.01
C LEU A 35 5.62 2.37 -6.80
N PRO A 36 4.76 3.09 -7.55
CA PRO A 36 5.23 4.23 -8.34
C PRO A 36 5.57 5.41 -7.41
N ASP A 37 6.71 6.05 -7.66
CA ASP A 37 7.15 7.28 -7.00
C ASP A 37 6.94 7.30 -5.49
N ALA A 38 7.06 6.13 -4.87
CA ALA A 38 6.76 6.02 -3.45
C ALA A 38 7.93 6.54 -2.63
N ARG A 39 7.76 7.72 -2.03
CA ARG A 39 8.78 8.30 -1.14
C ARG A 39 8.57 7.83 0.28
N ALA A 40 7.39 8.02 0.79
CA ALA A 40 6.94 7.57 2.10
C ALA A 40 5.44 7.75 2.13
N GLY A 41 4.75 6.99 2.97
CA GLY A 41 3.31 7.09 3.06
C GLY A 41 2.71 5.85 3.64
N TYR A 42 1.42 5.65 3.35
CA TYR A 42 0.76 4.40 3.67
C TYR A 42 -0.13 3.98 2.52
N GLY A 43 -0.45 2.70 2.49
CA GLY A 43 -1.29 2.14 1.45
C GLY A 43 -2.35 1.23 2.03
N VAL A 44 -3.44 1.11 1.28
CA VAL A 44 -4.51 0.15 1.55
C VAL A 44 -4.59 -0.75 0.34
N ILE A 45 -4.40 -2.04 0.56
CA ILE A 45 -4.42 -3.03 -0.51
C ILE A 45 -5.47 -4.08 -0.21
N SER A 46 -6.22 -4.47 -1.23
CA SER A 46 -7.17 -5.57 -1.14
C SER A 46 -7.06 -6.45 -2.37
N ALA A 47 -7.47 -7.67 -2.22
CA ALA A 47 -7.43 -8.66 -3.29
C ALA A 47 -8.81 -9.27 -3.48
N ASP A 48 -9.14 -9.58 -4.73
CA ASP A 48 -10.40 -10.19 -5.16
C ASP A 48 -11.61 -9.34 -4.73
N ASP A 49 -12.49 -9.89 -3.92
CA ASP A 49 -13.70 -9.23 -3.46
C ASP A 49 -13.51 -8.39 -2.19
N GLY A 50 -12.26 -8.17 -1.79
CA GLY A 50 -11.97 -7.41 -0.58
C GLY A 50 -11.89 -8.27 0.68
N SER A 51 -12.04 -9.59 0.56
CA SER A 51 -11.94 -10.49 1.72
C SER A 51 -10.52 -10.55 2.27
N ASN A 52 -9.53 -10.20 1.46
CA ASN A 52 -8.13 -10.09 1.87
C ASN A 52 -7.71 -8.64 1.74
N PHE A 53 -7.30 -8.03 2.84
CA PHE A 53 -6.86 -6.64 2.82
C PHE A 53 -5.74 -6.40 3.82
N CYS A 54 -4.99 -5.35 3.57
CA CYS A 54 -3.89 -4.93 4.43
C CYS A 54 -3.74 -3.41 4.37
N ILE A 55 -3.45 -2.82 5.51
CA ILE A 55 -3.01 -1.42 5.59
C ILE A 55 -1.55 -1.46 5.99
N PHE A 56 -0.71 -0.80 5.22
CA PHE A 56 0.73 -0.81 5.45
C PHE A 56 1.29 0.61 5.35
N SER A 57 2.39 0.84 6.03
CA SER A 57 3.16 2.07 5.90
C SER A 57 4.52 1.76 5.31
N PHE A 58 5.14 2.76 4.69
CA PHE A 58 6.45 2.59 4.08
C PHE A 58 7.25 3.89 4.18
N THR A 59 8.57 3.73 4.22
CA THR A 59 9.50 4.85 4.29
C THR A 59 10.10 5.15 2.92
N SER A 60 10.82 6.27 2.84
CA SER A 60 11.51 6.63 1.60
C SER A 60 12.61 5.65 1.20
N ALA A 61 13.07 4.84 2.14
CA ALA A 61 14.04 3.77 1.87
C ALA A 61 13.35 2.46 1.49
N GLY A 62 12.02 2.43 1.44
CA GLY A 62 11.26 1.24 1.08
C GLY A 62 10.96 0.29 2.23
N ALA A 63 11.29 0.67 3.47
CA ALA A 63 10.96 -0.16 4.63
C ALA A 63 9.46 -0.20 4.83
N VAL A 64 8.92 -1.39 5.02
CA VAL A 64 7.48 -1.65 5.07
C VAL A 64 7.09 -2.14 6.46
N THR A 65 5.96 -1.62 6.96
CA THR A 65 5.33 -2.11 8.18
C THR A 65 3.87 -2.41 7.88
N LEU A 66 3.43 -3.62 8.18
CA LEU A 66 2.03 -3.99 8.03
C LEU A 66 1.28 -3.59 9.30
N GLU A 67 0.36 -2.64 9.16
CA GLU A 67 -0.38 -2.07 10.30
C GLU A 67 -1.63 -2.89 10.61
N THR A 68 -2.38 -3.28 9.58
CA THR A 68 -3.59 -4.09 9.71
C THR A 68 -3.57 -5.12 8.60
N ASN A 69 -3.86 -6.37 8.92
CA ASN A 69 -3.66 -7.46 8.00
C ASN A 69 -4.73 -8.54 8.24
N SER A 70 -5.42 -8.94 7.19
CA SER A 70 -6.41 -10.01 7.27
C SER A 70 -5.81 -11.41 7.47
N GLY A 71 -4.48 -11.50 7.42
CA GLY A 71 -3.78 -12.77 7.66
C GLY A 71 -3.10 -13.37 6.45
N ASN A 72 -3.37 -12.85 5.27
CA ASN A 72 -2.81 -13.40 4.03
C ASN A 72 -1.70 -12.54 3.43
N PHE A 73 -1.31 -11.47 4.11
CA PHE A 73 -0.23 -10.59 3.68
C PHE A 73 1.00 -10.79 4.56
N ILE A 74 2.16 -10.62 3.98
CA ILE A 74 3.43 -10.73 4.69
C ILE A 74 4.41 -9.68 4.15
N ASP A 75 5.34 -9.24 4.98
CA ASP A 75 6.31 -8.22 4.62
C ASP A 75 7.65 -8.80 4.14
N SER A 76 7.59 -9.99 3.59
CA SER A 76 8.74 -10.66 3.00
C SER A 76 8.28 -11.43 1.77
N ASP A 77 9.23 -11.90 0.96
CA ASP A 77 8.93 -12.68 -0.24
C ASP A 77 8.76 -14.14 0.15
N GLU A 78 7.53 -14.54 0.45
CA GLU A 78 7.22 -15.90 0.88
C GLU A 78 6.09 -16.51 0.08
N ASN A 79 6.23 -17.79 -0.24
CA ASN A 79 5.23 -18.55 -0.96
C ASN A 79 3.95 -18.68 -0.12
N GLY A 80 2.80 -18.57 -0.77
CA GLY A 80 1.50 -18.71 -0.13
C GLY A 80 0.89 -17.40 0.38
N TYR A 81 1.54 -16.27 0.15
CA TYR A 81 1.11 -14.98 0.65
C TYR A 81 1.02 -13.92 -0.46
N TYR A 82 0.29 -12.86 -0.15
CA TYR A 82 0.49 -11.58 -0.83
C TYR A 82 1.65 -10.90 -0.13
N CYS A 83 2.69 -10.58 -0.87
CA CYS A 83 3.93 -10.08 -0.30
C CYS A 83 4.07 -8.58 -0.54
N ILE A 84 4.35 -7.82 0.52
CA ILE A 84 4.61 -6.38 0.45
C ILE A 84 5.94 -6.18 1.16
N TYR A 85 7.01 -5.93 0.41
CA TYR A 85 8.34 -5.96 1.01
C TYR A 85 9.30 -4.98 0.34
N GLN A 86 10.39 -4.73 1.03
CA GLN A 86 11.47 -3.86 0.55
C GLN A 86 12.40 -4.64 -0.36
N SER A 87 12.72 -4.04 -1.49
CA SER A 87 13.77 -4.54 -2.38
C SER A 87 14.51 -3.35 -2.96
N SER A 88 15.80 -3.21 -2.63
CA SER A 88 16.66 -2.13 -3.16
C SER A 88 16.03 -0.74 -3.04
N ALA A 89 15.57 -0.38 -1.85
CA ALA A 89 14.93 0.89 -1.56
C ALA A 89 13.59 1.09 -2.28
N GLN A 90 13.00 0.03 -2.80
CA GLN A 90 11.68 0.04 -3.44
C GLN A 90 10.73 -0.82 -2.66
N VAL A 91 9.45 -0.48 -2.71
CA VAL A 91 8.38 -1.34 -2.17
C VAL A 91 7.85 -2.21 -3.30
N ILE A 92 7.82 -3.50 -3.10
CA ILE A 92 7.35 -4.48 -4.06
C ILE A 92 6.05 -5.09 -3.56
N ILE A 93 5.07 -5.19 -4.44
CA ILE A 93 3.85 -5.96 -4.22
C ILE A 93 3.95 -7.18 -5.10
N LYS A 94 3.87 -8.38 -4.51
CA LYS A 94 4.01 -9.62 -5.24
C LYS A 94 2.91 -10.59 -4.85
N ASN A 95 2.33 -11.25 -5.83
CA ASN A 95 1.30 -12.26 -5.62
C ASN A 95 1.96 -13.65 -5.62
N ARG A 96 1.99 -14.30 -4.46
CA ARG A 96 2.48 -15.69 -4.35
C ARG A 96 1.42 -16.62 -3.77
N ILE A 97 0.15 -16.28 -3.97
CA ILE A 97 -0.98 -17.06 -3.47
C ILE A 97 -1.15 -18.37 -4.24
N GLY A 98 -0.74 -18.40 -5.51
CA GLY A 98 -0.85 -19.62 -6.34
C GLY A 98 -1.76 -19.48 -7.55
N SER A 99 -2.40 -18.33 -7.72
CA SER A 99 -3.25 -18.04 -8.89
C SER A 99 -3.32 -16.56 -9.13
N GLU A 100 -3.77 -16.17 -10.33
CA GLU A 100 -3.98 -14.78 -10.66
C GLU A 100 -5.04 -14.16 -9.73
N LYS A 101 -4.79 -12.94 -9.27
CA LYS A 101 -5.68 -12.21 -8.39
C LYS A 101 -5.85 -10.79 -8.86
N GLU A 102 -7.05 -10.26 -8.69
CA GLU A 102 -7.30 -8.84 -8.91
C GLU A 102 -6.91 -8.06 -7.67
N ILE A 103 -6.07 -7.04 -7.85
CA ILE A 103 -5.52 -6.25 -6.76
C ILE A 103 -6.04 -4.82 -6.89
N HIS A 104 -6.46 -4.28 -5.77
CA HIS A 104 -6.84 -2.87 -5.62
C HIS A 104 -5.91 -2.24 -4.60
N LEU A 105 -5.27 -1.16 -4.98
CA LEU A 105 -4.27 -0.50 -4.14
C LEU A 105 -4.49 1.00 -4.16
N THR A 106 -4.59 1.59 -2.98
CA THR A 106 -4.64 3.05 -2.84
C THR A 106 -3.47 3.47 -1.97
N ILE A 107 -2.65 4.39 -2.46
CA ILE A 107 -1.48 4.89 -1.76
C ILE A 107 -1.72 6.34 -1.38
N TYR A 108 -1.41 6.66 -0.13
CA TYR A 108 -1.50 8.01 0.42
C TYR A 108 -0.08 8.48 0.72
N PRO A 109 0.58 9.14 -0.25
CA PRO A 109 1.95 9.61 -0.03
C PRO A 109 1.98 10.76 0.98
N TYR A 110 3.04 10.83 1.73
CA TYR A 110 3.27 11.95 2.65
C TYR A 110 3.73 13.20 1.92
#